data_b1c3b79893b6092147b02c72c0d4fba8
#
_entry.id   b1c3b79893b6092147b02c72c0d4fba8
#
_cell.length_a   1.000
_cell.length_b   1.000
_cell.length_c   1.000
_cell.angle_alpha   90.00
_cell.angle_beta   90.00
_cell.angle_gamma   90.00
#
_symmetry.space_group_name_H-M   'P 1'
#
loop_
_entity.id
_entity.type
_entity.pdbx_description
1 polymer ?
#
loop_
_entity_poly.entity_id
_entity_poly.type
_entity_poly.pdbx_seq_one_letter_code
_entity_poly.pdbx_strand_id
1 'polypeptide(L)'
;MFEAGFLGTRAPLFMDLVTIYFGLLPFLVGYSITLAVKGNYRSHFKSQAALFLLSMVMVVVFEIGVRLSGGFSAYMQGSALSYNGVMLYLFVHILIALFTVIAWGVTVYRSMKAFVQEGASSPYFIQHKKKARWLYLAIVVTSVMGCSMYPILFIF
;
A
#
# COMPACT_ATOMS: atom_id res chain seq x y z
N MET A 1 15.71 14.39 -3.90
CA MET A 1 14.62 13.74 -3.15
C MET A 1 13.64 14.79 -2.60
N PHE A 2 14.13 15.95 -2.18
CA PHE A 2 13.32 17.07 -1.66
C PHE A 2 13.06 18.17 -2.70
N GLU A 3 13.46 17.97 -3.94
CA GLU A 3 13.10 18.85 -5.06
C GLU A 3 11.59 18.81 -5.30
N ALA A 4 11.07 19.87 -5.93
CA ALA A 4 9.66 19.94 -6.30
C ALA A 4 9.25 18.71 -7.11
N GLY A 5 8.07 18.21 -6.82
CA GLY A 5 7.50 17.08 -7.54
C GLY A 5 7.11 17.46 -8.98
N PHE A 6 6.72 16.47 -9.75
CA PHE A 6 6.36 16.64 -11.16
C PHE A 6 4.85 16.71 -11.42
N LEU A 7 4.01 16.50 -10.39
CA LEU A 7 2.56 16.59 -10.52
C LEU A 7 2.01 18.01 -10.44
N GLY A 8 2.91 19.04 -10.43
CA GLY A 8 2.52 20.45 -10.45
C GLY A 8 1.92 20.97 -9.14
N THR A 9 2.15 20.29 -8.03
CA THR A 9 1.73 20.67 -6.68
C THR A 9 2.94 21.11 -5.84
N ARG A 10 2.69 21.50 -4.59
CA ARG A 10 3.77 21.79 -3.62
C ARG A 10 4.39 20.53 -2.98
N ALA A 11 4.01 19.33 -3.43
CA ALA A 11 4.55 18.08 -2.93
C ALA A 11 6.00 17.89 -3.38
N PRO A 12 6.88 17.30 -2.54
CA PRO A 12 8.21 16.90 -2.96
C PRO A 12 8.15 15.63 -3.84
N LEU A 13 9.18 15.42 -4.65
CA LEU A 13 9.30 14.34 -5.63
C LEU A 13 8.98 12.95 -5.03
N PHE A 14 9.48 12.65 -3.84
CA PHE A 14 9.23 11.34 -3.23
C PHE A 14 7.75 11.11 -2.92
N MET A 15 7.02 12.17 -2.58
CA MET A 15 5.58 12.09 -2.30
C MET A 15 4.79 11.77 -3.57
N ASP A 16 5.16 12.38 -4.71
CA ASP A 16 4.57 12.07 -6.01
C ASP A 16 4.77 10.60 -6.38
N LEU A 17 6.01 10.10 -6.23
CA LEU A 17 6.35 8.70 -6.53
C LEU A 17 5.58 7.71 -5.64
N VAL A 18 5.53 7.99 -4.32
CA VAL A 18 4.81 7.15 -3.35
C VAL A 18 3.31 7.14 -3.67
N THR A 19 2.73 8.30 -3.96
CA THR A 19 1.30 8.42 -4.28
C THR A 19 0.94 7.65 -5.55
N ILE A 20 1.73 7.79 -6.62
CA ILE A 20 1.52 7.06 -7.87
C ILE A 20 1.64 5.55 -7.64
N TYR A 21 2.69 5.12 -6.92
CA TYR A 21 2.88 3.71 -6.61
C TYR A 21 1.68 3.11 -5.88
N PHE A 22 1.24 3.74 -4.78
CA PHE A 22 0.10 3.22 -4.02
C PHE A 22 -1.24 3.38 -4.75
N GLY A 23 -1.38 4.35 -5.63
CA GLY A 23 -2.53 4.46 -6.53
C GLY A 23 -2.60 3.33 -7.55
N LEU A 24 -1.47 2.85 -8.04
CA LEU A 24 -1.38 1.73 -8.97
C LEU A 24 -1.45 0.37 -8.27
N LEU A 25 -1.09 0.28 -7.00
CA LEU A 25 -0.97 -0.97 -6.25
C LEU A 25 -2.21 -1.87 -6.32
N PRO A 26 -3.46 -1.38 -6.15
CA PRO A 26 -4.66 -2.21 -6.27
C PRO A 26 -4.77 -2.90 -7.64
N PHE A 27 -4.42 -2.19 -8.72
CA PHE A 27 -4.46 -2.74 -10.08
C PHE A 27 -3.39 -3.81 -10.29
N LEU A 28 -2.17 -3.59 -9.77
CA LEU A 28 -1.07 -4.55 -9.85
C LEU A 28 -1.38 -5.81 -9.04
N VAL A 29 -1.94 -5.67 -7.84
CA VAL A 29 -2.39 -6.81 -7.02
C VAL A 29 -3.56 -7.52 -7.70
N GLY A 30 -4.52 -6.79 -8.26
CA GLY A 30 -5.63 -7.34 -9.04
C GLY A 30 -5.12 -8.15 -10.24
N TYR A 31 -4.18 -7.62 -11.01
CA TYR A 31 -3.52 -8.36 -12.10
C TYR A 31 -2.85 -9.64 -11.59
N SER A 32 -2.11 -9.56 -10.49
CA SER A 32 -1.51 -10.74 -9.86
C SER A 32 -2.55 -11.81 -9.48
N ILE A 33 -3.73 -11.41 -9.01
CA ILE A 33 -4.84 -12.33 -8.71
C ILE A 33 -5.33 -13.02 -9.98
N THR A 34 -5.39 -12.34 -11.14
CA THR A 34 -5.79 -12.97 -12.40
C THR A 34 -4.84 -14.09 -12.82
N LEU A 35 -3.56 -14.02 -12.47
CA LEU A 35 -2.60 -15.11 -12.70
C LEU A 35 -2.99 -16.37 -11.94
N ALA A 36 -3.42 -16.23 -10.68
CA ALA A 36 -3.91 -17.36 -9.89
C ALA A 36 -5.21 -17.95 -10.46
N VAL A 37 -6.13 -17.12 -10.92
CA VAL A 37 -7.38 -17.56 -11.56
C VAL A 37 -7.09 -18.37 -12.83
N LYS A 38 -6.05 -18.00 -13.59
CA LYS A 38 -5.60 -18.72 -14.78
C LYS A 38 -4.73 -19.95 -14.46
N GLY A 39 -4.56 -20.34 -13.18
CA GLY A 39 -3.76 -21.49 -12.77
C GLY A 39 -2.25 -21.24 -12.70
N ASN A 40 -1.78 -20.01 -13.00
CA ASN A 40 -0.36 -19.67 -12.93
C ASN A 40 0.05 -19.25 -11.51
N TYR A 41 -0.04 -20.22 -10.58
CA TYR A 41 0.20 -19.99 -9.15
C TYR A 41 1.62 -19.53 -8.84
N ARG A 42 2.63 -20.01 -9.60
CA ARG A 42 4.02 -19.62 -9.40
C ARG A 42 4.25 -18.13 -9.70
N SER A 43 3.68 -17.64 -10.79
CA SER A 43 3.78 -16.21 -11.15
C SER A 43 2.97 -15.34 -10.19
N HIS A 44 1.77 -15.78 -9.79
CA HIS A 44 0.98 -15.10 -8.75
C HIS A 44 1.80 -14.97 -7.45
N PHE A 45 2.39 -16.04 -6.97
CA PHE A 45 3.21 -16.00 -5.77
C PHE A 45 4.38 -15.02 -5.89
N LYS A 46 5.17 -15.13 -6.99
CA LYS A 46 6.32 -14.25 -7.22
C LYS A 46 5.92 -12.77 -7.29
N SER A 47 4.84 -12.46 -8.00
CA SER A 47 4.33 -11.08 -8.11
C SER A 47 3.81 -10.56 -6.77
N GLN A 48 3.10 -11.36 -5.97
CA GLN A 48 2.66 -10.95 -4.63
C GLN A 48 3.83 -10.67 -3.70
N ALA A 49 4.86 -11.51 -3.70
CA ALA A 49 6.06 -11.29 -2.89
C ALA A 49 6.82 -10.02 -3.33
N ALA A 50 6.98 -9.83 -4.64
CA ALA A 50 7.65 -8.64 -5.20
C ALA A 50 6.88 -7.35 -4.87
N LEU A 51 5.55 -7.35 -5.05
CA LEU A 51 4.71 -6.19 -4.72
C LEU A 51 4.73 -5.88 -3.21
N PHE A 52 4.70 -6.91 -2.36
CA PHE A 52 4.82 -6.73 -0.91
C PHE A 52 6.16 -6.09 -0.53
N LEU A 53 7.28 -6.65 -1.03
CA LEU A 53 8.61 -6.11 -0.74
C LEU A 53 8.78 -4.68 -1.25
N LEU A 54 8.32 -4.40 -2.48
CA LEU A 54 8.36 -3.06 -3.04
C LEU A 54 7.51 -2.08 -2.23
N SER A 55 6.33 -2.51 -1.75
CA SER A 55 5.50 -1.69 -0.85
C SER A 55 6.23 -1.35 0.45
N MET A 56 6.98 -2.31 1.02
CA MET A 56 7.79 -2.05 2.22
C MET A 56 8.88 -1.01 1.96
N VAL A 57 9.56 -1.11 0.81
CA VAL A 57 10.56 -0.10 0.41
C VAL A 57 9.90 1.28 0.26
N MET A 58 8.74 1.36 -0.40
CA MET A 58 8.02 2.63 -0.58
C MET A 58 7.52 3.23 0.74
N VAL A 59 7.10 2.40 1.70
CA VAL A 59 6.75 2.87 3.07
C VAL A 59 7.99 3.43 3.77
N VAL A 60 9.14 2.78 3.68
CA VAL A 60 10.40 3.28 4.28
C VAL A 60 10.83 4.60 3.63
N VAL A 61 10.76 4.70 2.30
CA VAL A 61 11.06 5.95 1.57
C VAL A 61 10.12 7.07 2.02
N PHE A 62 8.83 6.78 2.15
CA PHE A 62 7.83 7.72 2.65
C PHE A 62 8.16 8.20 4.07
N GLU A 63 8.37 7.28 5.00
CA GLU A 63 8.67 7.59 6.41
C GLU A 63 9.91 8.46 6.57
N ILE A 64 11.01 8.09 5.89
CA ILE A 64 12.25 8.87 5.91
C ILE A 64 12.00 10.24 5.29
N GLY A 65 11.34 10.30 4.14
CA GLY A 65 11.05 11.53 3.43
C GLY A 65 10.23 12.51 4.27
N VAL A 66 9.14 12.03 4.91
CA VAL A 66 8.30 12.86 5.78
C VAL A 66 9.09 13.39 6.97
N ARG A 67 9.88 12.57 7.66
CA ARG A 67 10.68 12.98 8.81
C ARG A 67 11.73 14.04 8.45
N LEU A 68 12.42 13.86 7.35
CA LEU A 68 13.42 14.81 6.86
C LEU A 68 12.82 16.13 6.32
N SER A 69 11.54 16.13 5.95
CA SER A 69 10.80 17.30 5.48
C SER A 69 10.11 18.10 6.61
N GLY A 70 10.40 17.80 7.87
CA GLY A 70 9.82 18.50 9.03
C GLY A 70 8.51 17.88 9.56
N GLY A 71 8.13 16.71 9.05
CA GLY A 71 6.99 15.94 9.54
C GLY A 71 5.63 16.42 9.03
N PHE A 72 4.57 15.81 9.55
CA PHE A 72 3.19 16.12 9.15
C PHE A 72 2.79 17.58 9.37
N SER A 73 3.23 18.19 10.47
CA SER A 73 2.92 19.60 10.79
C SER A 73 3.46 20.57 9.74
N ALA A 74 4.61 20.30 9.15
CA ALA A 74 5.17 21.12 8.09
C ALA A 74 4.29 21.12 6.83
N TYR A 75 3.72 19.99 6.46
CA TYR A 75 2.79 19.89 5.32
C TYR A 75 1.46 20.58 5.58
N MET A 76 0.99 20.57 6.84
CA MET A 76 -0.27 21.23 7.24
C MET A 76 -0.21 22.75 7.20
N GLN A 77 0.97 23.38 7.29
CA GLN A 77 1.11 24.84 7.27
C GLN A 77 0.55 25.51 5.99
N GLY A 78 0.46 24.77 4.91
CA GLY A 78 -0.08 25.27 3.65
C GLY A 78 -1.48 24.74 3.31
N SER A 79 -2.12 23.96 4.20
CA SER A 79 -3.47 23.43 3.97
C SER A 79 -4.53 24.34 4.59
N ALA A 80 -5.62 24.58 3.88
CA ALA A 80 -6.79 25.30 4.39
C ALA A 80 -7.67 24.45 5.34
N LEU A 81 -7.35 23.15 5.49
CA LEU A 81 -8.15 22.21 6.24
C LEU A 81 -7.79 22.20 7.74
N SER A 82 -8.74 21.79 8.57
CA SER A 82 -8.53 21.67 10.02
C SER A 82 -7.45 20.64 10.36
N TYR A 83 -6.42 21.06 11.07
CA TYR A 83 -5.33 20.20 11.54
C TYR A 83 -5.85 18.95 12.27
N ASN A 84 -6.80 19.11 13.21
CA ASN A 84 -7.34 18.00 14.00
C ASN A 84 -8.11 17.00 13.12
N GLY A 85 -8.87 17.47 12.14
CA GLY A 85 -9.62 16.62 11.22
C GLY A 85 -8.70 15.79 10.33
N VAL A 86 -7.67 16.42 9.76
CA VAL A 86 -6.69 15.72 8.91
C VAL A 86 -5.84 14.76 9.74
N MET A 87 -5.46 15.13 10.97
CA MET A 87 -4.73 14.27 11.89
C MET A 87 -5.53 13.02 12.25
N LEU A 88 -6.82 13.15 12.55
CA LEU A 88 -7.70 12.03 12.85
C LEU A 88 -7.80 11.09 11.62
N TYR A 89 -7.99 11.66 10.43
CA TYR A 89 -8.04 10.88 9.19
C TYR A 89 -6.74 10.11 8.94
N LEU A 90 -5.59 10.78 9.11
CA LEU A 90 -4.28 10.16 9.02
C LEU A 90 -4.10 9.03 10.03
N PHE A 91 -4.52 9.24 11.28
CA PHE A 91 -4.42 8.22 12.33
C PHE A 91 -5.23 6.97 11.97
N VAL A 92 -6.47 7.14 11.52
CA VAL A 92 -7.32 6.02 11.06
C VAL A 92 -6.68 5.31 9.88
N HIS A 93 -6.15 6.07 8.90
CA HIS A 93 -5.43 5.49 7.76
C HIS A 93 -4.23 4.64 8.20
N ILE A 94 -3.40 5.14 9.11
CA ILE A 94 -2.22 4.42 9.62
C ILE A 94 -2.62 3.10 10.29
N LEU A 95 -3.67 3.10 11.09
CA LEU A 95 -4.16 1.87 11.72
C LEU A 95 -4.60 0.83 10.69
N ILE A 96 -5.42 1.24 9.71
CA ILE A 96 -5.88 0.34 8.64
C ILE A 96 -4.68 -0.16 7.80
N ALA A 97 -3.74 0.73 7.46
CA ALA A 97 -2.55 0.38 6.71
C ALA A 97 -1.68 -0.65 7.45
N LEU A 98 -1.45 -0.45 8.74
CA LEU A 98 -0.67 -1.36 9.58
C LEU A 98 -1.28 -2.76 9.61
N PHE A 99 -2.59 -2.86 9.88
CA PHE A 99 -3.30 -4.15 9.85
C PHE A 99 -3.24 -4.80 8.46
N THR A 100 -3.40 -4.02 7.40
CA THR A 100 -3.36 -4.51 6.02
C THR A 100 -1.98 -5.07 5.69
N VAL A 101 -0.91 -4.37 6.03
CA VAL A 101 0.48 -4.79 5.78
C VAL A 101 0.80 -6.07 6.53
N ILE A 102 0.46 -6.16 7.82
CA ILE A 102 0.67 -7.36 8.63
C ILE A 102 -0.10 -8.56 8.03
N ALA A 103 -1.38 -8.37 7.71
CA ALA A 103 -2.21 -9.41 7.12
C ALA A 103 -1.67 -9.87 5.76
N TRP A 104 -1.16 -8.93 4.93
CA TRP A 104 -0.58 -9.25 3.63
C TRP A 104 0.72 -10.05 3.79
N GLY A 105 1.64 -9.60 4.63
CA GLY A 105 2.90 -10.30 4.90
C GLY A 105 2.67 -11.72 5.44
N VAL A 106 1.76 -11.89 6.41
CA VAL A 106 1.37 -13.20 6.94
C VAL A 106 0.76 -14.09 5.84
N THR A 107 -0.07 -13.51 4.97
CA THR A 107 -0.70 -14.24 3.87
C THR A 107 0.34 -14.71 2.85
N VAL A 108 1.27 -13.83 2.43
CA VAL A 108 2.36 -14.16 1.52
C VAL A 108 3.23 -15.26 2.12
N TYR A 109 3.66 -15.12 3.36
CA TYR A 109 4.50 -16.11 4.05
C TYR A 109 3.85 -17.49 4.16
N ARG A 110 2.59 -17.54 4.64
CA ARG A 110 1.85 -18.80 4.80
C ARG A 110 1.55 -19.45 3.46
N SER A 111 1.20 -18.69 2.45
CA SER A 111 0.96 -19.19 1.10
C SER A 111 2.23 -19.79 0.48
N MET A 112 3.37 -19.13 0.70
CA MET A 112 4.67 -19.64 0.26
C MET A 112 4.97 -21.01 0.92
N LYS A 113 4.84 -21.07 2.24
CA LYS A 113 5.11 -22.29 2.99
C LYS A 113 4.22 -23.45 2.51
N ALA A 114 2.90 -23.22 2.38
CA ALA A 114 1.96 -24.23 1.92
C ALA A 114 2.27 -24.68 0.48
N PHE A 115 2.61 -23.74 -0.41
CA PHE A 115 2.92 -24.06 -1.80
C PHE A 115 4.21 -24.88 -1.94
N VAL A 116 5.23 -24.58 -1.14
CA VAL A 116 6.51 -25.32 -1.15
C VAL A 116 6.34 -26.72 -0.58
N GLN A 117 5.53 -26.90 0.48
CA GLN A 117 5.36 -28.17 1.17
C GLN A 117 4.37 -29.12 0.49
N GLU A 118 3.26 -28.61 -0.03
CA GLU A 118 2.11 -29.41 -0.48
C GLU A 118 1.66 -29.09 -1.92
N GLY A 119 2.30 -28.10 -2.57
CA GLY A 119 1.91 -27.66 -3.89
C GLY A 119 0.57 -26.91 -3.93
N ALA A 120 0.00 -26.79 -5.14
CA ALA A 120 -1.25 -26.08 -5.37
C ALA A 120 -2.50 -26.79 -4.80
N SER A 121 -2.40 -28.07 -4.43
CA SER A 121 -3.49 -28.87 -3.89
C SER A 121 -3.65 -28.76 -2.36
N SER A 122 -2.80 -27.98 -1.69
CA SER A 122 -2.87 -27.80 -0.24
C SER A 122 -4.25 -27.36 0.23
N PRO A 123 -4.82 -27.98 1.28
CA PRO A 123 -6.09 -27.57 1.91
C PRO A 123 -6.09 -26.10 2.37
N TYR A 124 -4.91 -25.54 2.63
CA TYR A 124 -4.73 -24.14 2.96
C TYR A 124 -5.39 -23.20 1.93
N PHE A 125 -5.34 -23.53 0.64
CA PHE A 125 -5.85 -22.66 -0.43
C PHE A 125 -7.38 -22.60 -0.51
N ILE A 126 -8.10 -23.49 0.14
CA ILE A 126 -9.57 -23.40 0.26
C ILE A 126 -9.95 -22.13 1.05
N GLN A 127 -9.30 -21.93 2.22
CA GLN A 127 -9.54 -20.76 3.05
C GLN A 127 -8.82 -19.51 2.55
N HIS A 128 -7.68 -19.67 1.88
CA HIS A 128 -6.90 -18.58 1.33
C HIS A 128 -7.74 -17.70 0.39
N LYS A 129 -8.52 -18.28 -0.51
CA LYS A 129 -9.37 -17.53 -1.45
C LYS A 129 -10.33 -16.55 -0.75
N LYS A 130 -10.95 -16.99 0.36
CA LYS A 130 -11.87 -16.13 1.13
C LYS A 130 -11.10 -14.99 1.83
N LYS A 131 -10.01 -15.33 2.51
CA LYS A 131 -9.17 -14.35 3.22
C LYS A 131 -8.52 -13.34 2.26
N ALA A 132 -8.04 -13.81 1.10
CA ALA A 132 -7.41 -12.98 0.09
C ALA A 132 -8.36 -11.91 -0.51
N ARG A 133 -9.67 -12.21 -0.62
CA ARG A 133 -10.66 -11.20 -1.06
C ARG A 133 -10.79 -10.05 -0.09
N TRP A 134 -10.87 -10.34 1.20
CA TRP A 134 -10.91 -9.31 2.25
C TRP A 134 -9.61 -8.51 2.33
N LEU A 135 -8.49 -9.20 2.19
CA LEU A 135 -7.18 -8.56 2.14
C LEU A 135 -7.05 -7.63 0.93
N TYR A 136 -7.52 -8.06 -0.25
CA TYR A 136 -7.52 -7.21 -1.44
C TYR A 136 -8.38 -5.95 -1.23
N LEU A 137 -9.57 -6.10 -0.65
CA LEU A 137 -10.42 -4.96 -0.29
C LEU A 137 -9.71 -4.01 0.68
N ALA A 138 -9.02 -4.55 1.69
CA ALA A 138 -8.24 -3.75 2.64
C ALA A 138 -7.10 -2.98 1.93
N ILE A 139 -6.41 -3.60 0.97
CA ILE A 139 -5.39 -2.92 0.15
C ILE A 139 -6.02 -1.79 -0.67
N VAL A 140 -7.18 -2.01 -1.29
CA VAL A 140 -7.91 -0.97 -2.04
C VAL A 140 -8.27 0.21 -1.13
N VAL A 141 -8.88 -0.06 0.02
CA VAL A 141 -9.27 0.98 0.99
C VAL A 141 -8.04 1.76 1.47
N THR A 142 -6.97 1.07 1.86
CA THR A 142 -5.72 1.70 2.31
C THR A 142 -5.12 2.58 1.22
N SER A 143 -5.09 2.11 -0.03
CA SER A 143 -4.58 2.86 -1.18
C SER A 143 -5.41 4.11 -1.47
N VAL A 144 -6.74 4.00 -1.47
CA VAL A 144 -7.63 5.15 -1.68
C VAL A 144 -7.45 6.18 -0.57
N MET A 145 -7.41 5.76 0.69
CA MET A 145 -7.17 6.67 1.81
C MET A 145 -5.79 7.34 1.73
N GLY A 146 -4.74 6.59 1.45
CA GLY A 146 -3.39 7.14 1.29
C GLY A 146 -3.29 8.13 0.13
N CYS A 147 -3.85 7.78 -1.03
CA CYS A 147 -3.86 8.70 -2.19
C CYS A 147 -4.69 9.96 -1.92
N SER A 148 -5.79 9.89 -1.16
CA SER A 148 -6.60 11.06 -0.82
C SER A 148 -5.89 12.03 0.13
N MET A 149 -4.88 11.56 0.89
CA MET A 149 -4.03 12.46 1.69
C MET A 149 -3.23 13.43 0.82
N TYR A 150 -2.91 13.03 -0.41
CA TYR A 150 -2.13 13.88 -1.30
C TYR A 150 -2.84 15.21 -1.63
N PRO A 151 -4.08 15.23 -2.19
CA PRO A 151 -4.78 16.49 -2.42
C PRO A 151 -5.10 17.23 -1.11
N ILE A 152 -5.38 16.54 -0.02
CA ILE A 152 -5.61 17.14 1.30
C ILE A 152 -4.41 17.96 1.78
N LEU A 153 -3.19 17.46 1.55
CA LEU A 153 -1.97 18.11 2.05
C LEU A 153 -1.34 19.07 1.05
N PHE A 154 -1.52 18.87 -0.25
CA PHE A 154 -0.73 19.57 -1.27
C PHE A 154 -1.54 20.38 -2.29
N ILE A 155 -2.87 20.24 -2.31
CA ILE A 155 -3.76 21.01 -3.21
C ILE A 155 -4.65 21.94 -2.41
N PHE A 156 -5.30 21.46 -1.36
CA PHE A 156 -6.20 22.22 -0.47
C PHE A 156 -5.48 22.70 0.79
#